data_5c7c86a168b2989e61408f45fc79aa11
#
_entry.id   5c7c86a168b2989e61408f45fc79aa11
#
_cell.length_a   1.000
_cell.length_b   1.000
_cell.length_c   1.000
_cell.angle_alpha   90.00
_cell.angle_beta   90.00
_cell.angle_gamma   90.00
#
_symmetry.space_group_name_H-M   'P 1'
#
loop_
_entity.id
_entity.type
_entity.pdbx_description
1 polymer ?
#
loop_
_entity_poly.entity_id
_entity_poly.type
_entity_poly.pdbx_seq_one_letter_code
_entity_poly.pdbx_strand_id
1 'polypeptide(L)'
;AYQYLEHRYGLRAVAAVTTHAERRPGAARLSELRKILVDRDVRCLFSEPEFSPRLVGLLREDLPLRHAVLDPLGATIPAGPAAYFETMRTLVRTLTDCMQKNPP
;
A
#
# COMPACT_ATOMS: atom_id res chain seq x y z
N ALA A 1 3.98 7.25 -8.34
CA ALA A 1 4.86 6.15 -8.74
C ALA A 1 4.07 4.93 -9.21
N TYR A 2 2.86 4.71 -8.68
CA TYR A 2 2.08 3.51 -9.00
C TYR A 2 1.01 3.75 -10.06
N GLN A 3 0.90 4.94 -10.61
CA GLN A 3 -0.14 5.30 -11.58
C GLN A 3 -0.16 4.40 -12.80
N TYR A 4 1.01 4.01 -13.28
CA TYR A 4 1.12 3.11 -14.41
C TYR A 4 0.51 1.74 -14.10
N LEU A 5 0.82 1.20 -12.92
CA LEU A 5 0.27 -0.08 -12.49
C LEU A 5 -1.23 -0.01 -12.29
N GLU A 6 -1.73 1.07 -11.71
CA GLU A 6 -3.16 1.28 -11.54
C GLU A 6 -3.89 1.25 -12.88
N HIS A 7 -3.36 1.98 -13.84
CA HIS A 7 -3.96 2.06 -15.18
C HIS A 7 -3.88 0.74 -15.92
N ARG A 8 -2.72 0.10 -15.88
CA ARG A 8 -2.47 -1.13 -16.64
C ARG A 8 -3.30 -2.31 -16.16
N TYR A 9 -3.56 -2.39 -14.85
CA TYR A 9 -4.25 -3.54 -14.24
C TYR A 9 -5.63 -3.19 -13.69
N GLY A 10 -6.16 -2.04 -14.02
CA GLY A 10 -7.49 -1.64 -13.59
C GLY A 10 -7.64 -1.42 -12.08
N LEU A 11 -6.55 -1.10 -11.43
CA LEU A 11 -6.55 -0.82 -9.99
C LEU A 11 -6.94 0.62 -9.72
N ARG A 12 -7.41 0.88 -8.52
CA ARG A 12 -7.85 2.22 -8.14
C ARG A 12 -7.39 2.56 -6.73
N ALA A 13 -6.54 3.59 -6.62
CA ALA A 13 -6.17 4.15 -5.33
C ALA A 13 -7.25 5.13 -4.87
N VAL A 14 -7.65 5.01 -3.60
CA VAL A 14 -8.67 5.88 -3.01
C VAL A 14 -8.03 7.10 -2.38
N ALA A 15 -6.91 6.92 -1.69
CA ALA A 15 -6.20 8.01 -1.02
C ALA A 15 -4.76 7.62 -0.74
N ALA A 16 -3.91 8.64 -0.55
CA ALA A 16 -2.55 8.46 -0.09
C ALA A 16 -2.43 9.00 1.34
N VAL A 17 -1.72 8.25 2.19
CA VAL A 17 -1.49 8.65 3.58
C VAL A 17 -0.57 9.87 3.64
N THR A 18 0.49 9.84 2.85
CA THR A 18 1.44 10.95 2.73
C THR A 18 2.16 10.84 1.39
N THR A 19 2.59 11.97 0.87
CA THR A 19 3.41 12.01 -0.34
C THR A 19 4.91 11.86 -0.04
N HIS A 20 5.27 11.97 1.24
CA HIS A 20 6.66 11.86 1.70
C HIS A 20 6.75 10.92 2.90
N ALA A 21 7.62 9.92 2.81
CA ALA A 21 7.79 8.94 3.88
C ALA A 21 8.23 9.56 5.20
N GLU A 22 8.93 10.69 5.16
CA GLU A 22 9.44 11.39 6.34
C GLU A 22 8.38 12.20 7.06
N ARG A 23 7.27 12.48 6.41
CA ARG A 23 6.24 13.35 6.95
C ARG A 23 5.14 12.52 7.61
N ARG A 24 4.99 12.70 8.91
CA ARG A 24 3.91 12.03 9.65
C ARG A 24 2.61 12.83 9.51
N PRO A 25 1.50 12.16 9.21
CA PRO A 25 0.20 12.85 9.23
C PRO A 25 -0.18 13.22 10.65
N GLY A 26 -0.83 14.36 10.81
CA GLY A 26 -1.38 14.76 12.11
C GLY A 26 -2.64 13.97 12.45
N ALA A 27 -3.13 14.16 13.69
CA ALA A 27 -4.31 13.45 14.18
C ALA A 27 -5.56 13.67 13.33
N ALA A 28 -5.76 14.91 12.87
CA ALA A 28 -6.92 15.24 12.02
C ALA A 28 -6.86 14.47 10.69
N ARG A 29 -5.67 14.36 10.08
CA ARG A 29 -5.51 13.63 8.83
C ARG A 29 -5.70 12.13 9.03
N LEU A 30 -5.23 11.58 10.15
CA LEU A 30 -5.46 10.18 10.48
C LEU A 30 -6.94 9.86 10.62
N SER A 31 -7.70 10.71 11.32
CA SER A 31 -9.14 10.55 11.47
C SER A 31 -9.85 10.61 10.11
N GLU A 32 -9.46 11.55 9.26
CA GLU A 32 -9.99 11.66 7.91
C GLU A 32 -9.72 10.42 7.09
N LEU A 33 -8.49 9.91 7.14
CA LEU A 33 -8.11 8.69 6.41
C LEU A 33 -8.90 7.48 6.89
N ARG A 34 -9.05 7.32 8.21
CA ARG A 34 -9.85 6.21 8.76
C ARG A 34 -11.29 6.28 8.27
N LYS A 35 -11.85 7.49 8.21
CA LYS A 35 -13.21 7.67 7.69
C LYS A 35 -13.31 7.25 6.23
N ILE A 36 -12.33 7.62 5.40
CA ILE A 36 -12.29 7.22 4.00
C ILE A 36 -12.21 5.70 3.89
N LEU A 37 -11.37 5.05 4.70
CA LEU A 37 -11.22 3.60 4.69
C LEU A 37 -12.55 2.90 4.97
N VAL A 38 -13.34 3.41 5.89
CA VAL A 38 -14.64 2.86 6.23
C VAL A 38 -15.68 3.17 5.14
N ASP A 39 -15.80 4.44 4.75
CA ASP A 39 -16.83 4.90 3.83
C ASP A 39 -16.67 4.32 2.42
N ARG A 40 -15.45 4.06 2.01
CA ARG A 40 -15.14 3.49 0.70
C ARG A 40 -14.94 1.98 0.72
N ASP A 41 -15.17 1.33 1.85
CA ASP A 41 -14.99 -0.11 2.02
C ASP A 41 -13.62 -0.57 1.51
N VAL A 42 -12.58 0.14 1.91
CA VAL A 42 -11.21 -0.18 1.51
C VAL A 42 -10.75 -1.44 2.22
N ARG A 43 -10.19 -2.38 1.49
CA ARG A 43 -9.79 -3.69 2.04
C ARG A 43 -8.29 -3.88 2.13
N CYS A 44 -7.53 -3.11 1.38
CA CYS A 44 -6.08 -3.25 1.33
C CYS A 44 -5.42 -1.90 1.57
N LEU A 45 -4.44 -1.91 2.47
CA LEU A 45 -3.55 -0.78 2.73
C LEU A 45 -2.15 -1.20 2.33
N PHE A 46 -1.51 -0.41 1.50
CA PHE A 46 -0.15 -0.67 1.06
C PHE A 46 0.80 0.38 1.61
N SER A 47 1.96 -0.06 2.05
CA SER A 47 3.01 0.85 2.49
C SER A 47 4.34 0.45 1.87
N GLU A 48 5.24 1.40 1.75
CA GLU A 48 6.61 1.12 1.36
C GLU A 48 7.45 0.77 2.59
N PRO A 49 8.62 0.09 2.41
CA PRO A 49 9.41 -0.41 3.54
C PRO A 49 9.81 0.65 4.57
N GLU A 50 9.98 1.89 4.16
CA GLU A 50 10.40 2.98 5.03
C GLU A 50 9.28 3.55 5.90
N PHE A 51 8.03 3.11 5.70
CA PHE A 51 6.91 3.58 6.52
C PHE A 51 6.89 2.93 7.89
N SER A 52 6.49 3.73 8.90
CA SER A 52 6.39 3.27 10.27
C SER A 52 5.30 2.20 10.44
N PRO A 53 5.64 1.02 10.99
CA PRO A 53 4.63 0.01 11.31
C PRO A 53 3.58 0.52 12.30
N ARG A 54 3.96 1.45 13.18
CA ARG A 54 3.04 2.03 14.16
C ARG A 54 1.93 2.82 13.47
N LEU A 55 2.28 3.59 12.45
CA LEU A 55 1.29 4.35 11.68
C LEU A 55 0.31 3.43 10.97
N VAL A 56 0.82 2.36 10.38
CA VAL A 56 -0.02 1.34 9.74
C VAL A 56 -0.98 0.73 10.77
N GLY A 57 -0.49 0.41 11.95
CA GLY A 57 -1.32 -0.14 13.02
C GLY A 57 -2.43 0.79 13.45
N LEU A 58 -2.14 2.08 13.55
CA LEU A 58 -3.16 3.09 13.88
C LEU A 58 -4.27 3.18 12.83
N LEU A 59 -3.91 3.10 11.57
CA LEU A 59 -4.88 3.14 10.48
C LEU A 59 -5.75 1.88 10.43
N ARG A 60 -5.21 0.73 10.82
CA ARG A 60 -5.91 -0.55 10.78
C ARG A 60 -6.72 -0.85 12.03
N GLU A 61 -6.55 -0.09 13.08
CA GLU A 61 -7.18 -0.38 14.37
C GLU A 61 -8.70 -0.54 14.22
N ASP A 62 -9.20 -1.70 14.67
CA ASP A 62 -10.63 -2.06 14.61
C ASP A 62 -11.22 -2.13 13.19
N LEU A 63 -10.40 -2.19 12.15
CA LEU A 63 -10.86 -2.29 10.77
C LEU A 63 -10.45 -3.62 10.14
N PRO A 64 -11.32 -4.23 9.32
CA PRO A 64 -10.98 -5.46 8.60
C PRO A 64 -10.12 -5.13 7.38
N LEU A 65 -8.99 -4.50 7.61
CA LEU A 65 -8.12 -3.96 6.58
C LEU A 65 -6.83 -4.78 6.52
N ARG A 66 -6.52 -5.33 5.36
CA ARG A 66 -5.27 -6.03 5.13
C ARG A 66 -4.17 -5.05 4.83
N HIS A 67 -2.96 -5.43 5.18
CA HIS A 67 -1.78 -4.64 4.91
C HIS A 67 -0.75 -5.47 4.14
N ALA A 68 -0.14 -4.84 3.15
CA ALA A 68 0.98 -5.42 2.42
C ALA A 68 2.02 -4.34 2.14
N VAL A 69 3.26 -4.75 2.01
CA VAL A 69 4.38 -3.85 1.73
C VAL A 69 4.70 -3.89 0.24
N LEU A 70 4.79 -2.72 -0.37
CA LEU A 70 5.22 -2.57 -1.75
C LEU A 70 6.61 -1.94 -1.78
N ASP A 71 7.55 -2.59 -2.44
CA ASP A 71 8.91 -2.10 -2.58
C ASP A 71 9.23 -1.81 -4.04
N PRO A 72 9.01 -0.56 -4.50
CA PRO A 72 9.26 -0.21 -5.90
C PRO A 72 10.75 -0.14 -6.24
N LEU A 73 11.62 -0.12 -5.23
CA LEU A 73 13.06 -0.09 -5.43
C LEU A 73 13.67 -1.49 -5.54
N GLY A 74 12.91 -2.52 -5.14
CA GLY A 74 13.39 -3.89 -5.20
C GLY A 74 14.56 -4.16 -4.27
N ALA A 75 14.56 -3.58 -3.08
CA ALA A 75 15.69 -3.65 -2.14
C ALA A 75 16.04 -5.09 -1.73
N THR A 76 15.04 -5.98 -1.70
CA THR A 76 15.26 -7.38 -1.34
C THR A 76 15.52 -8.29 -2.54
N ILE A 77 15.50 -7.75 -3.74
CA ILE A 77 15.72 -8.52 -4.96
C ILE A 77 17.18 -8.40 -5.37
N PRO A 78 17.86 -9.51 -5.66
CA PRO A 78 19.27 -9.47 -6.07
C PRO A 78 19.47 -8.61 -7.31
N ALA A 79 20.53 -7.80 -7.32
CA ALA A 79 20.90 -6.99 -8.46
C ALA A 79 21.24 -7.88 -9.66
N GLY A 80 20.92 -7.40 -10.86
CA GLY A 80 21.20 -8.13 -12.08
C GLY A 80 20.24 -7.79 -13.20
N PRO A 81 20.41 -8.40 -14.40
CA PRO A 81 19.57 -8.09 -15.56
C PRO A 81 18.07 -8.35 -15.35
N ALA A 82 17.72 -9.29 -14.49
CA ALA A 82 16.33 -9.66 -14.23
C ALA A 82 15.69 -8.85 -13.09
N ALA A 83 16.45 -8.00 -12.40
CA ALA A 83 15.95 -7.31 -11.19
C ALA A 83 14.73 -6.45 -11.46
N TYR A 84 14.71 -5.75 -12.57
CA TYR A 84 13.56 -4.90 -12.93
C TYR A 84 12.28 -5.74 -13.08
N PHE A 85 12.35 -6.81 -13.85
CA PHE A 85 11.17 -7.65 -14.09
C PHE A 85 10.69 -8.33 -12.82
N GLU A 86 11.61 -8.77 -11.97
CA GLU A 86 11.27 -9.39 -10.71
C GLU A 86 10.62 -8.40 -9.74
N THR A 87 11.13 -7.17 -9.70
CA THR A 87 10.52 -6.10 -8.91
C THR A 87 9.10 -5.85 -9.37
N MET A 88 8.87 -5.72 -10.68
CA MET A 88 7.55 -5.50 -11.22
C MET A 88 6.58 -6.66 -10.95
N ARG A 89 7.04 -7.89 -11.12
CA ARG A 89 6.22 -9.06 -10.81
C ARG A 89 5.83 -9.11 -9.35
N THR A 90 6.77 -8.81 -8.46
CA THR A 90 6.52 -8.82 -7.02
C THR A 90 5.49 -7.75 -6.65
N LEU A 91 5.61 -6.55 -7.21
CA LEU A 91 4.62 -5.49 -6.98
C LEU A 91 3.23 -5.93 -7.41
N VAL A 92 3.10 -6.45 -8.62
CA VAL A 92 1.80 -6.89 -9.15
C VAL A 92 1.23 -8.02 -8.31
N ARG A 93 2.06 -9.00 -7.95
CA ARG A 93 1.61 -10.13 -7.13
C ARG A 93 1.12 -9.65 -5.76
N THR A 94 1.86 -8.76 -5.12
CA THR A 94 1.48 -8.23 -3.81
C THR A 94 0.15 -7.48 -3.88
N LEU A 95 -0.03 -6.66 -4.90
CA LEU A 95 -1.27 -5.93 -5.13
C LEU A 95 -2.44 -6.89 -5.34
N THR A 96 -2.30 -7.84 -6.25
CA THR A 96 -3.38 -8.75 -6.59
C THR A 96 -3.72 -9.72 -5.46
N ASP A 97 -2.72 -10.21 -4.74
CA ASP A 97 -2.95 -11.11 -3.61
C ASP A 97 -3.79 -10.45 -2.53
N CYS A 98 -3.48 -9.19 -2.20
CA CYS A 98 -4.23 -8.48 -1.18
C CYS A 98 -5.67 -8.23 -1.62
N MET A 99 -5.87 -7.86 -2.87
CA MET A 99 -7.20 -7.48 -3.38
C MET A 99 -8.10 -8.66 -3.70
N GLN A 100 -7.54 -9.82 -4.01
CA GLN A 100 -8.31 -11.01 -4.36
C GLN A 100 -8.73 -11.85 -3.16
N LYS A 101 -8.03 -11.75 -2.04
CA LYS A 101 -8.37 -12.51 -0.85
C LYS A 101 -9.64 -11.97 -0.22
N ASN A 102 -10.48 -12.91 0.26
CA ASN A 102 -11.63 -12.50 1.04
C ASN A 102 -11.18 -11.91 2.37
N PRO A 103 -11.90 -10.92 2.93
CA PRO A 103 -11.60 -10.42 4.26
C PRO A 103 -11.64 -11.56 5.27
N PRO A 104 -10.75 -11.53 6.27
CA PRO A 104 -10.76 -12.54 7.33
C PRO A 104 -12.04 -12.48 8.14
#